data_d7d7de93e6506c33112128654fe14a2e
#
_entry.id   d7d7de93e6506c33112128654fe14a2e
#
_cell.length_a   1.000
_cell.length_b   1.000
_cell.length_c   1.000
_cell.angle_alpha   90.00
_cell.angle_beta   90.00
_cell.angle_gamma   90.00
#
_symmetry.space_group_name_H-M   'P 1'
#
loop_
_entity.id
_entity.type
_entity.pdbx_description
1 polymer ?
#
loop_
_entity_poly.entity_id
_entity_poly.type
_entity_poly.pdbx_seq_one_letter_code
_entity_poly.pdbx_strand_id
1 'polypeptide(L)'
;MKKIVDKFINVITSMRFKVFVITFIAIIIPVIGSNFLIGKMAVNNYSKQRFEKFKAQNYILRNCILSENYMDNQDSEIAEAEMSQLATGFEGKVEVINSDYIIIKDTYNSDEGKTNISSSVIKAMTGDEVYNYYEEQEYVEYVLPIMSTVTDVNGNSQTKILGAMYTRYSTTAFKEFYYTILNYIVVIDLLLGVFALIMSWICSRILVKPIKSIEES
;
A
#
# COMPACT_ATOMS: atom_id res chain seq x y z
N MET A 1 43.57 -32.82 8.23
CA MET A 1 42.87 -31.93 7.30
C MET A 1 42.58 -32.62 5.96
N LYS A 2 43.52 -33.22 5.25
CA LYS A 2 43.33 -33.93 3.95
C LYS A 2 42.22 -35.00 3.97
N LYS A 3 42.16 -35.89 4.96
CA LYS A 3 41.13 -36.94 5.10
C LYS A 3 39.68 -36.40 5.24
N ILE A 4 39.48 -35.20 5.81
CA ILE A 4 38.18 -34.57 5.96
C ILE A 4 37.74 -33.97 4.61
N VAL A 5 38.68 -33.38 3.89
CA VAL A 5 38.44 -32.80 2.54
C VAL A 5 38.08 -33.90 1.54
N ASP A 6 38.82 -35.02 1.54
CA ASP A 6 38.55 -36.16 0.65
C ASP A 6 37.19 -36.81 0.94
N LYS A 7 36.79 -36.90 2.22
CA LYS A 7 35.48 -37.41 2.62
C LYS A 7 34.35 -36.47 2.17
N PHE A 8 34.58 -35.16 2.23
CA PHE A 8 33.61 -34.12 1.80
C PHE A 8 33.45 -34.14 0.27
N ILE A 9 34.54 -34.27 -0.48
CA ILE A 9 34.52 -34.37 -1.96
C ILE A 9 33.75 -35.62 -2.40
N ASN A 10 33.98 -36.78 -1.75
CA ASN A 10 33.27 -38.02 -2.04
C ASN A 10 31.76 -37.96 -1.75
N VAL A 11 31.33 -37.16 -0.79
CA VAL A 11 29.89 -36.93 -0.53
C VAL A 11 29.28 -36.06 -1.60
N ILE A 12 29.93 -34.97 -1.97
CA ILE A 12 29.43 -34.01 -3.00
C ILE A 12 29.38 -34.67 -4.39
N THR A 13 30.33 -35.53 -4.71
CA THR A 13 30.39 -36.25 -6.01
C THR A 13 29.43 -37.43 -6.07
N SER A 14 28.88 -37.88 -4.92
CA SER A 14 27.97 -39.00 -4.86
C SER A 14 26.66 -38.73 -5.63
N MET A 15 26.15 -39.74 -6.33
CA MET A 15 24.91 -39.67 -7.07
C MET A 15 23.70 -39.29 -6.18
N ARG A 16 23.72 -39.75 -4.92
CA ARG A 16 22.69 -39.39 -3.92
C ARG A 16 22.65 -37.90 -3.61
N PHE A 17 23.82 -37.28 -3.46
CA PHE A 17 23.91 -35.85 -3.20
C PHE A 17 23.47 -35.03 -4.39
N LYS A 18 23.83 -35.43 -5.61
CA LYS A 18 23.39 -34.74 -6.86
C LYS A 18 21.88 -34.79 -6.99
N VAL A 19 21.23 -35.94 -6.81
CA VAL A 19 19.77 -36.08 -6.86
C VAL A 19 19.12 -35.27 -5.74
N PHE A 20 19.67 -35.29 -4.53
CA PHE A 20 19.18 -34.46 -3.42
C PHE A 20 19.17 -32.97 -3.76
N VAL A 21 20.28 -32.45 -4.27
CA VAL A 21 20.40 -31.03 -4.62
C VAL A 21 19.43 -30.63 -5.75
N ILE A 22 19.35 -31.46 -6.80
CA ILE A 22 18.45 -31.19 -7.94
C ILE A 22 16.99 -31.18 -7.46
N THR A 23 16.57 -32.16 -6.68
CA THR A 23 15.18 -32.20 -6.16
C THR A 23 14.89 -31.08 -5.18
N PHE A 24 15.86 -30.71 -4.32
CA PHE A 24 15.73 -29.58 -3.41
C PHE A 24 15.54 -28.26 -4.18
N ILE A 25 16.38 -28.00 -5.17
CA ILE A 25 16.29 -26.80 -6.01
C ILE A 25 14.96 -26.76 -6.78
N ALA A 26 14.55 -27.92 -7.33
CA ALA A 26 13.29 -28.03 -8.08
C ALA A 26 12.05 -27.73 -7.21
N ILE A 27 12.09 -27.97 -5.91
CA ILE A 27 11.01 -27.67 -4.98
C ILE A 27 11.10 -26.22 -4.50
N ILE A 28 12.29 -25.76 -4.09
CA ILE A 28 12.44 -24.49 -3.38
C ILE A 28 12.29 -23.26 -4.29
N ILE A 29 12.77 -23.35 -5.53
CA ILE A 29 12.69 -22.21 -6.47
C ILE A 29 11.23 -21.78 -6.76
N PRO A 30 10.30 -22.71 -7.13
CA PRO A 30 8.90 -22.35 -7.34
C PRO A 30 8.22 -21.81 -6.09
N VAL A 31 8.57 -22.35 -4.90
CA VAL A 31 8.00 -21.92 -3.62
C VAL A 31 8.38 -20.47 -3.31
N ILE A 32 9.66 -20.16 -3.32
CA ILE A 32 10.12 -18.77 -3.09
C ILE A 32 9.56 -17.82 -4.15
N GLY A 33 9.58 -18.24 -5.42
CA GLY A 33 9.06 -17.44 -6.52
C GLY A 33 7.55 -17.13 -6.39
N SER A 34 6.74 -18.13 -6.04
CA SER A 34 5.30 -17.95 -5.85
C SER A 34 4.98 -17.06 -4.64
N ASN A 35 5.67 -17.26 -3.52
CA ASN A 35 5.48 -16.45 -2.32
C ASN A 35 5.86 -14.98 -2.55
N PHE A 36 6.95 -14.73 -3.27
CA PHE A 36 7.34 -13.37 -3.65
C PHE A 36 6.27 -12.69 -4.52
N LEU A 37 5.72 -13.40 -5.52
CA LEU A 37 4.66 -12.88 -6.38
C LEU A 37 3.38 -12.60 -5.59
N ILE A 38 2.95 -13.53 -4.74
CA ILE A 38 1.76 -13.39 -3.89
C ILE A 38 1.92 -12.19 -2.95
N GLY A 39 3.07 -12.07 -2.29
CA GLY A 39 3.37 -10.93 -1.41
C GLY A 39 3.29 -9.59 -2.13
N LYS A 40 3.91 -9.49 -3.30
CA LYS A 40 3.85 -8.28 -4.14
C LYS A 40 2.42 -7.95 -4.58
N MET A 41 1.64 -8.96 -4.98
CA MET A 41 0.23 -8.75 -5.37
C MET A 41 -0.63 -8.32 -4.19
N ALA A 42 -0.45 -8.92 -3.01
CA ALA A 42 -1.20 -8.57 -1.80
C ALA A 42 -0.95 -7.11 -1.38
N VAL A 43 0.32 -6.70 -1.35
CA VAL A 43 0.71 -5.32 -1.03
C VAL A 43 0.14 -4.33 -2.04
N ASN A 44 0.25 -4.63 -3.33
CA ASN A 44 -0.24 -3.75 -4.39
C ASN A 44 -1.78 -3.59 -4.35
N ASN A 45 -2.49 -4.70 -4.12
CA ASN A 45 -3.95 -4.67 -3.98
C ASN A 45 -4.40 -3.90 -2.74
N TYR A 46 -3.73 -4.08 -1.60
CA TYR A 46 -4.03 -3.34 -0.37
C TYR A 46 -3.84 -1.83 -0.55
N SER A 47 -2.70 -1.42 -1.13
CA SER A 47 -2.41 -0.02 -1.43
C SER A 47 -3.48 0.59 -2.33
N LYS A 48 -3.83 -0.09 -3.43
CA LYS A 48 -4.84 0.37 -4.36
C LYS A 48 -6.23 0.50 -3.71
N GLN A 49 -6.67 -0.52 -2.96
CA GLN A 49 -7.96 -0.49 -2.27
C GLN A 49 -8.03 0.62 -1.23
N ARG A 50 -6.96 0.83 -0.46
CA ARG A 50 -6.91 1.90 0.54
C ARG A 50 -6.97 3.29 -0.12
N PHE A 51 -6.25 3.47 -1.22
CA PHE A 51 -6.31 4.73 -1.98
C PHE A 51 -7.70 4.99 -2.59
N GLU A 52 -8.31 4.00 -3.24
CA GLU A 52 -9.66 4.15 -3.80
C GLU A 52 -10.70 4.46 -2.70
N LYS A 53 -10.60 3.81 -1.55
CA LYS A 53 -11.45 4.10 -0.40
C LYS A 53 -11.26 5.52 0.12
N PHE A 54 -10.00 5.97 0.23
CA PHE A 54 -9.67 7.33 0.63
C PHE A 54 -10.23 8.35 -0.36
N LYS A 55 -10.01 8.13 -1.64
CA LYS A 55 -10.54 8.98 -2.72
C LYS A 55 -12.08 9.08 -2.65
N ALA A 56 -12.76 7.95 -2.53
CA ALA A 56 -14.22 7.91 -2.42
C ALA A 56 -14.73 8.70 -1.21
N GLN A 57 -14.09 8.56 -0.06
CA GLN A 57 -14.48 9.30 1.15
C GLN A 57 -14.22 10.82 1.03
N ASN A 58 -13.16 11.21 0.35
CA ASN A 58 -12.92 12.64 0.03
C ASN A 58 -14.04 13.21 -0.85
N TYR A 59 -14.54 12.46 -1.83
CA TYR A 59 -15.69 12.92 -2.63
C TYR A 59 -16.97 13.02 -1.80
N ILE A 60 -17.21 12.07 -0.89
CA ILE A 60 -18.37 12.12 0.02
C ILE A 60 -18.27 13.38 0.88
N LEU A 61 -17.14 13.63 1.51
CA LEU A 61 -16.92 14.81 2.34
C LEU A 61 -17.07 16.11 1.54
N ARG A 62 -16.48 16.20 0.33
CA ARG A 62 -16.67 17.37 -0.52
C ARG A 62 -18.14 17.64 -0.82
N ASN A 63 -18.90 16.58 -1.14
CA ASN A 63 -20.32 16.71 -1.42
C ASN A 63 -21.11 17.10 -0.15
N CYS A 64 -20.72 16.61 1.02
CA CYS A 64 -21.28 17.02 2.31
C CYS A 64 -21.02 18.51 2.56
N ILE A 65 -19.80 18.99 2.37
CA ILE A 65 -19.43 20.41 2.50
C ILE A 65 -20.32 21.28 1.58
N LEU A 66 -20.58 20.83 0.36
CA LEU A 66 -21.44 21.54 -0.58
C LEU A 66 -22.93 21.50 -0.18
N SER A 67 -23.46 20.34 0.21
CA SER A 67 -24.87 20.17 0.58
C SER A 67 -25.24 20.92 1.87
N GLU A 68 -24.30 20.97 2.81
CA GLU A 68 -24.45 21.71 4.07
C GLU A 68 -24.16 23.22 3.93
N ASN A 69 -23.77 23.68 2.74
CA ASN A 69 -23.36 25.07 2.49
C ASN A 69 -22.25 25.55 3.44
N TYR A 70 -21.35 24.64 3.81
CA TYR A 70 -20.32 24.84 4.84
C TYR A 70 -19.32 25.96 4.48
N MET A 71 -19.16 26.25 3.17
CA MET A 71 -18.28 27.34 2.71
C MET A 71 -18.78 28.73 3.13
N ASP A 72 -20.08 28.90 3.28
CA ASP A 72 -20.69 30.16 3.67
C ASP A 72 -21.08 30.20 5.14
N ASN A 73 -21.48 29.03 5.70
CA ASN A 73 -21.85 28.87 7.10
C ASN A 73 -21.12 27.66 7.71
N GLN A 74 -20.12 27.91 8.55
CA GLN A 74 -19.25 26.89 9.16
C GLN A 74 -19.87 26.18 10.35
N ASP A 75 -21.19 26.16 10.49
CA ASP A 75 -21.92 25.71 11.69
C ASP A 75 -22.60 24.34 11.47
N SER A 76 -22.05 23.49 10.58
CA SER A 76 -22.58 22.16 10.31
C SER A 76 -21.85 21.08 11.09
N GLU A 77 -22.50 20.54 12.14
CA GLU A 77 -22.01 19.37 12.88
C GLU A 77 -21.82 18.14 11.98
N ILE A 78 -22.63 18.01 10.92
CA ILE A 78 -22.55 16.89 9.98
C ILE A 78 -21.24 16.96 9.19
N ALA A 79 -20.91 18.13 8.63
CA ALA A 79 -19.67 18.32 7.89
C ALA A 79 -18.44 18.14 8.79
N GLU A 80 -18.48 18.63 10.03
CA GLU A 80 -17.39 18.46 10.99
C GLU A 80 -17.20 16.99 11.43
N ALA A 81 -18.31 16.26 11.61
CA ALA A 81 -18.27 14.83 11.92
C ALA A 81 -17.65 14.02 10.77
N GLU A 82 -18.03 14.30 9.53
CA GLU A 82 -17.44 13.66 8.34
C GLU A 82 -15.96 14.00 8.18
N MET A 83 -15.54 15.25 8.41
CA MET A 83 -14.12 15.63 8.42
C MET A 83 -13.34 14.85 9.48
N SER A 84 -13.87 14.76 10.70
CA SER A 84 -13.24 14.03 11.80
C SER A 84 -13.18 12.54 11.54
N GLN A 85 -14.21 11.97 10.94
CA GLN A 85 -14.24 10.55 10.55
C GLN A 85 -13.20 10.26 9.47
N LEU A 86 -13.06 11.11 8.45
CA LEU A 86 -12.05 10.97 7.42
C LEU A 86 -10.64 11.08 8.01
N ALA A 87 -10.38 12.10 8.83
CA ALA A 87 -9.09 12.32 9.46
C ALA A 87 -8.70 11.13 10.36
N THR A 88 -9.61 10.66 11.21
CA THR A 88 -9.36 9.52 12.11
C THR A 88 -9.20 8.21 11.35
N GLY A 89 -10.06 7.95 10.37
CA GLY A 89 -10.06 6.68 9.61
C GLY A 89 -8.81 6.45 8.75
N PHE A 90 -8.11 7.53 8.42
CA PHE A 90 -6.87 7.48 7.62
C PHE A 90 -5.63 8.01 8.38
N GLU A 91 -5.75 8.27 9.69
CA GLU A 91 -4.65 8.81 10.50
C GLU A 91 -4.07 10.08 9.85
N GLY A 92 -4.96 10.98 9.49
CA GLY A 92 -4.63 12.13 8.65
C GLY A 92 -5.23 13.43 9.13
N LYS A 93 -5.06 14.45 8.29
CA LYS A 93 -5.53 15.82 8.51
C LYS A 93 -6.44 16.25 7.36
N VAL A 94 -7.50 16.96 7.68
CA VAL A 94 -8.39 17.61 6.71
C VAL A 94 -8.41 19.09 6.96
N GLU A 95 -8.18 19.88 5.92
CA GLU A 95 -8.34 21.34 5.92
C GLU A 95 -9.36 21.73 4.84
N VAL A 96 -10.24 22.64 5.19
CA VAL A 96 -11.12 23.30 4.23
C VAL A 96 -10.62 24.73 4.05
N ILE A 97 -10.36 25.11 2.81
CA ILE A 97 -9.70 26.37 2.42
C ILE A 97 -10.66 27.15 1.52
N ASN A 98 -10.89 28.42 1.84
CA ASN A 98 -11.75 29.28 1.05
C ASN A 98 -11.05 29.82 -0.20
N SER A 99 -11.79 30.60 -1.02
CA SER A 99 -11.27 31.23 -2.24
C SER A 99 -10.12 32.21 -2.01
N ASP A 100 -9.96 32.70 -0.80
CA ASP A 100 -8.87 33.61 -0.39
C ASP A 100 -7.65 32.87 0.16
N TYR A 101 -7.60 31.54 -0.02
CA TYR A 101 -6.55 30.67 0.50
C TYR A 101 -6.47 30.59 2.03
N ILE A 102 -7.52 31.02 2.75
CA ILE A 102 -7.56 30.96 4.22
C ILE A 102 -8.17 29.61 4.62
N ILE A 103 -7.52 28.92 5.57
CA ILE A 103 -8.02 27.70 6.19
C ILE A 103 -9.18 28.08 7.11
N ILE A 104 -10.39 27.71 6.70
CA ILE A 104 -11.62 28.00 7.46
C ILE A 104 -11.92 26.89 8.47
N LYS A 105 -11.41 25.66 8.23
CA LYS A 105 -11.49 24.54 9.18
C LYS A 105 -10.26 23.66 9.05
N ASP A 106 -9.79 23.18 10.19
CA ASP A 106 -8.70 22.21 10.33
C ASP A 106 -9.08 21.19 11.40
N THR A 107 -9.03 19.90 11.09
CA THR A 107 -9.38 18.82 12.04
C THR A 107 -8.48 18.77 13.27
N TYR A 108 -7.31 19.39 13.22
CA TYR A 108 -6.41 19.54 14.39
C TYR A 108 -6.52 20.90 15.09
N ASN A 109 -7.34 21.80 14.56
CA ASN A 109 -7.53 23.17 15.07
C ASN A 109 -6.23 23.97 15.23
N SER A 110 -5.18 23.62 14.51
CA SER A 110 -3.84 24.22 14.64
C SER A 110 -3.55 25.31 13.62
N ASP A 111 -4.22 25.26 12.48
CA ASP A 111 -3.94 26.11 11.33
C ASP A 111 -5.14 26.94 10.86
N GLU A 112 -6.27 26.91 11.60
CA GLU A 112 -7.44 27.74 11.29
C GLU A 112 -7.08 29.24 11.27
N GLY A 113 -7.57 29.94 10.26
CA GLY A 113 -7.28 31.37 10.03
C GLY A 113 -5.93 31.63 9.35
N LYS A 114 -5.08 30.63 9.18
CA LYS A 114 -3.82 30.77 8.42
C LYS A 114 -4.05 30.62 6.93
N THR A 115 -3.10 31.14 6.14
CA THR A 115 -3.13 31.03 4.67
C THR A 115 -2.40 29.78 4.22
N ASN A 116 -3.01 28.96 3.35
CA ASN A 116 -2.36 27.83 2.69
C ASN A 116 -2.23 28.10 1.19
N ILE A 117 -1.04 28.47 0.76
CA ILE A 117 -0.65 28.75 -0.64
C ILE A 117 0.27 27.67 -1.21
N SER A 118 0.13 26.42 -0.75
CA SER A 118 0.89 25.33 -1.33
C SER A 118 0.60 25.17 -2.82
N SER A 119 1.56 24.63 -3.56
CA SER A 119 1.40 24.44 -5.02
C SER A 119 0.19 23.55 -5.35
N SER A 120 -0.15 22.61 -4.47
CA SER A 120 -1.31 21.72 -4.62
C SER A 120 -2.64 22.47 -4.44
N VAL A 121 -2.70 23.37 -3.44
CA VAL A 121 -3.88 24.20 -3.21
C VAL A 121 -4.09 25.19 -4.36
N ILE A 122 -3.00 25.83 -4.84
CA ILE A 122 -3.08 26.74 -5.99
C ILE A 122 -3.62 26.01 -7.22
N LYS A 123 -3.16 24.78 -7.50
CA LYS A 123 -3.71 23.99 -8.62
C LYS A 123 -5.17 23.61 -8.41
N ALA A 124 -5.56 23.26 -7.19
CA ALA A 124 -6.94 22.94 -6.90
C ALA A 124 -7.86 24.17 -7.10
N MET A 125 -7.36 25.37 -6.80
CA MET A 125 -8.09 26.61 -7.07
C MET A 125 -8.23 26.94 -8.59
N THR A 126 -7.55 26.21 -9.48
CA THR A 126 -7.80 26.25 -10.93
C THR A 126 -8.76 25.15 -11.41
N GLY A 127 -9.25 24.29 -10.50
CA GLY A 127 -10.21 23.24 -10.79
C GLY A 127 -9.60 21.86 -10.94
N ASP A 128 -8.30 21.71 -10.75
CA ASP A 128 -7.59 20.44 -10.87
C ASP A 128 -7.60 19.64 -9.57
N GLU A 129 -7.78 18.34 -9.66
CA GLU A 129 -7.50 17.42 -8.54
C GLU A 129 -6.00 17.17 -8.46
N VAL A 130 -5.44 17.27 -7.27
CA VAL A 130 -4.00 17.07 -7.04
C VAL A 130 -3.76 15.90 -6.10
N TYR A 131 -2.86 15.01 -6.49
CA TYR A 131 -2.40 13.88 -5.70
C TYR A 131 -0.88 13.85 -5.68
N ASN A 132 -0.29 13.86 -4.48
CA ASN A 132 1.15 13.75 -4.27
C ASN A 132 1.44 12.70 -3.21
N TYR A 133 2.48 11.89 -3.45
CA TYR A 133 3.00 10.94 -2.48
C TYR A 133 4.38 11.40 -1.99
N TYR A 134 4.51 11.56 -0.69
CA TYR A 134 5.73 11.98 -0.01
C TYR A 134 6.30 10.79 0.76
N GLU A 135 7.19 10.04 0.12
CA GLU A 135 7.74 8.79 0.66
C GLU A 135 8.56 8.99 1.93
N GLU A 136 9.42 10.03 1.96
CA GLU A 136 10.29 10.32 3.10
C GLU A 136 9.50 10.78 4.34
N GLN A 137 8.41 11.53 4.13
CA GLN A 137 7.55 12.05 5.18
C GLN A 137 6.40 11.10 5.54
N GLU A 138 6.28 9.97 4.84
CA GLU A 138 5.30 8.92 5.06
C GLU A 138 3.84 9.39 5.01
N TYR A 139 3.51 10.29 4.07
CA TYR A 139 2.14 10.71 3.85
C TYR A 139 1.78 10.87 2.38
N VAL A 140 0.49 10.83 2.14
CA VAL A 140 -0.13 11.20 0.86
C VAL A 140 -0.90 12.48 1.07
N GLU A 141 -0.78 13.38 0.10
CA GLU A 141 -1.53 14.62 -0.01
C GLU A 141 -2.55 14.47 -1.14
N TYR A 142 -3.78 14.84 -0.88
CA TYR A 142 -4.84 14.88 -1.88
C TYR A 142 -5.64 16.16 -1.73
N VAL A 143 -5.71 16.93 -2.79
CA VAL A 143 -6.40 18.22 -2.78
C VAL A 143 -7.49 18.22 -3.84
N LEU A 144 -8.71 18.47 -3.40
CA LEU A 144 -9.89 18.54 -4.24
C LEU A 144 -10.43 19.96 -4.33
N PRO A 145 -10.77 20.46 -5.52
CA PRO A 145 -11.51 21.72 -5.65
C PRO A 145 -12.93 21.53 -5.12
N ILE A 146 -13.40 22.53 -4.37
CA ILE A 146 -14.79 22.66 -3.96
C ILE A 146 -15.46 23.60 -4.96
N MET A 147 -16.30 23.02 -5.82
CA MET A 147 -16.91 23.74 -6.94
C MET A 147 -18.42 23.68 -6.86
N SER A 148 -19.09 24.82 -7.16
CA SER A 148 -20.52 24.89 -7.32
C SER A 148 -20.88 25.30 -8.75
N THR A 149 -21.92 24.69 -9.28
CA THR A 149 -22.48 25.09 -10.59
C THR A 149 -23.57 26.14 -10.36
N VAL A 150 -23.33 27.33 -10.80
CA VAL A 150 -24.32 28.46 -10.75
C VAL A 150 -24.92 28.63 -12.16
N THR A 151 -26.23 28.51 -12.24
CA THR A 151 -26.95 28.79 -13.50
C THR A 151 -27.38 30.24 -13.50
N ASP A 152 -26.94 30.99 -14.50
CA ASP A 152 -27.28 32.38 -14.72
C ASP A 152 -28.74 32.50 -15.17
N VAL A 153 -29.30 33.71 -15.09
CA VAL A 153 -30.68 34.06 -15.54
C VAL A 153 -30.94 33.72 -17.02
N ASN A 154 -29.93 33.59 -17.84
CA ASN A 154 -29.99 33.19 -19.24
C ASN A 154 -29.92 31.68 -19.47
N GLY A 155 -29.84 30.86 -18.40
CA GLY A 155 -29.75 29.41 -18.48
C GLY A 155 -28.32 28.89 -18.73
N ASN A 156 -27.30 29.74 -18.71
CA ASN A 156 -25.91 29.29 -18.85
C ASN A 156 -25.37 28.82 -17.49
N SER A 157 -24.84 27.60 -17.45
CA SER A 157 -24.20 27.07 -16.27
C SER A 157 -22.73 27.47 -16.23
N GLN A 158 -22.32 28.14 -15.16
CA GLN A 158 -20.91 28.45 -14.89
C GLN A 158 -20.45 27.73 -13.64
N THR A 159 -19.26 27.12 -13.70
CA THR A 159 -18.64 26.51 -12.54
C THR A 159 -17.85 27.56 -11.78
N LYS A 160 -18.24 27.79 -10.51
CA LYS A 160 -17.53 28.68 -9.60
C LYS A 160 -16.73 27.84 -8.59
N ILE A 161 -15.45 28.16 -8.43
CA ILE A 161 -14.63 27.57 -7.38
C ILE A 161 -14.90 28.34 -6.09
N LEU A 162 -15.34 27.61 -5.06
CA LEU A 162 -15.62 28.13 -3.73
C LEU A 162 -14.40 28.02 -2.81
N GLY A 163 -13.51 27.07 -3.10
CA GLY A 163 -12.33 26.81 -2.31
C GLY A 163 -11.71 25.47 -2.65
N ALA A 164 -10.91 24.94 -1.74
CA ALA A 164 -10.27 23.64 -1.85
C ALA A 164 -10.38 22.85 -0.55
N MET A 165 -10.49 21.54 -0.66
CA MET A 165 -10.36 20.61 0.45
C MET A 165 -8.99 19.96 0.36
N TYR A 166 -8.13 20.23 1.33
CA TYR A 166 -6.81 19.66 1.45
C TYR A 166 -6.86 18.51 2.46
N THR A 167 -6.47 17.32 2.03
CA THR A 167 -6.39 16.15 2.90
C THR A 167 -5.02 15.53 2.84
N ARG A 168 -4.52 15.13 4.00
CA ARG A 168 -3.27 14.40 4.15
C ARG A 168 -3.52 13.16 5.01
N TYR A 169 -3.06 11.99 4.57
CA TYR A 169 -3.14 10.78 5.37
C TYR A 169 -1.77 10.08 5.50
N SER A 170 -1.57 9.44 6.65
CA SER A 170 -0.36 8.67 6.95
C SER A 170 -0.29 7.38 6.12
N THR A 171 0.91 7.06 5.64
CA THR A 171 1.22 5.78 5.00
C THR A 171 1.85 4.77 5.96
N THR A 172 1.97 5.11 7.25
CA THR A 172 2.58 4.24 8.28
C THR A 172 1.87 2.89 8.39
N ALA A 173 0.53 2.89 8.45
CA ALA A 173 -0.26 1.64 8.46
C ALA A 173 -0.02 0.75 7.23
N PHE A 174 0.28 1.36 6.08
CA PHE A 174 0.67 0.61 4.88
C PHE A 174 2.05 -0.06 5.05
N LYS A 175 3.02 0.64 5.63
CA LYS A 175 4.34 0.07 5.93
C LYS A 175 4.26 -1.06 6.95
N GLU A 176 3.48 -0.90 8.01
CA GLU A 176 3.26 -1.95 9.00
C GLU A 176 2.64 -3.20 8.37
N PHE A 177 1.63 -3.04 7.54
CA PHE A 177 1.04 -4.13 6.77
C PHE A 177 2.06 -4.83 5.86
N TYR A 178 2.89 -4.06 5.16
CA TYR A 178 3.96 -4.59 4.31
C TYR A 178 4.96 -5.44 5.10
N TYR A 179 5.47 -4.95 6.23
CA TYR A 179 6.39 -5.70 7.08
C TYR A 179 5.73 -6.94 7.70
N THR A 180 4.46 -6.85 8.06
CA THR A 180 3.71 -8.00 8.57
C THR A 180 3.61 -9.12 7.52
N ILE A 181 3.29 -8.79 6.28
CA ILE A 181 3.27 -9.77 5.17
C ILE A 181 4.65 -10.36 4.93
N LEU A 182 5.70 -9.54 4.91
CA LEU A 182 7.07 -10.05 4.74
C LEU A 182 7.44 -11.05 5.85
N ASN A 183 7.12 -10.77 7.10
CA ASN A 183 7.38 -11.68 8.21
C ASN A 183 6.65 -13.01 8.04
N TYR A 184 5.39 -13.01 7.64
CA TYR A 184 4.66 -14.26 7.36
C TYR A 184 5.26 -15.04 6.20
N ILE A 185 5.65 -14.38 5.11
CA ILE A 185 6.33 -15.02 3.98
C ILE A 185 7.63 -15.70 4.44
N VAL A 186 8.47 -15.02 5.21
CA VAL A 186 9.74 -15.58 5.72
C VAL A 186 9.49 -16.82 6.58
N VAL A 187 8.50 -16.79 7.48
CA VAL A 187 8.15 -17.94 8.34
C VAL A 187 7.66 -19.12 7.49
N ILE A 188 6.80 -18.87 6.52
CA ILE A 188 6.27 -19.90 5.61
C ILE A 188 7.40 -20.50 4.76
N ASP A 189 8.28 -19.67 4.20
CA ASP A 189 9.41 -20.12 3.40
C ASP A 189 10.39 -20.98 4.21
N LEU A 190 10.61 -20.64 5.49
CA LEU A 190 11.44 -21.42 6.38
C LEU A 190 10.83 -22.81 6.65
N LEU A 191 9.53 -22.88 6.93
CA LEU A 191 8.82 -24.15 7.14
C LEU A 191 8.83 -25.01 5.86
N LEU A 192 8.55 -24.41 4.72
CA LEU A 192 8.58 -25.11 3.42
C LEU A 192 10.00 -25.52 3.04
N GLY A 193 11.01 -24.74 3.41
CA GLY A 193 12.42 -25.09 3.24
C GLY A 193 12.80 -26.36 4.00
N VAL A 194 12.39 -26.47 5.28
CA VAL A 194 12.58 -27.68 6.08
C VAL A 194 11.87 -28.87 5.46
N PHE A 195 10.61 -28.68 5.02
CA PHE A 195 9.85 -29.74 4.33
C PHE A 195 10.53 -30.19 3.03
N ALA A 196 11.03 -29.24 2.23
CA ALA A 196 11.76 -29.52 0.99
C ALA A 196 13.05 -30.32 1.25
N LEU A 197 13.77 -30.03 2.33
CA LEU A 197 14.95 -30.80 2.74
C LEU A 197 14.60 -32.27 3.04
N ILE A 198 13.54 -32.48 3.84
CA ILE A 198 13.08 -33.84 4.19
C ILE A 198 12.66 -34.61 2.94
N MET A 199 11.85 -34.00 2.09
CA MET A 199 11.37 -34.62 0.86
C MET A 199 12.49 -34.94 -0.12
N SER A 200 13.44 -34.02 -0.30
CA SER A 200 14.61 -34.24 -1.16
C SER A 200 15.48 -35.35 -0.65
N TRP A 201 15.64 -35.49 0.66
CA TRP A 201 16.37 -36.58 1.27
C TRP A 201 15.70 -37.96 1.06
N ILE A 202 14.35 -38.00 1.19
CA ILE A 202 13.56 -39.21 0.91
C ILE A 202 13.65 -39.58 -0.57
N CYS A 203 13.44 -38.64 -1.47
CA CYS A 203 13.53 -38.83 -2.94
C CYS A 203 14.92 -39.34 -3.34
N SER A 204 15.98 -38.73 -2.80
CA SER A 204 17.37 -39.18 -3.07
C SER A 204 17.61 -40.63 -2.68
N ARG A 205 17.04 -41.11 -1.55
CA ARG A 205 17.14 -42.50 -1.15
C ARG A 205 16.37 -43.48 -2.05
N ILE A 206 15.13 -43.10 -2.41
CA ILE A 206 14.24 -43.95 -3.22
C ILE A 206 14.80 -44.08 -4.65
N LEU A 207 15.19 -42.96 -5.29
CA LEU A 207 15.63 -42.96 -6.68
C LEU A 207 17.01 -43.59 -6.90
N VAL A 208 17.92 -43.44 -5.96
CA VAL A 208 19.30 -43.97 -6.14
C VAL A 208 19.41 -45.46 -5.77
N LYS A 209 18.50 -46.00 -4.97
CA LYS A 209 18.51 -47.40 -4.57
C LYS A 209 18.42 -48.41 -5.75
N PRO A 210 17.45 -48.27 -6.70
CA PRO A 210 17.36 -49.20 -7.84
C PRO A 210 18.48 -49.01 -8.86
N ILE A 211 19.04 -47.78 -9.00
CA ILE A 211 20.11 -47.51 -9.96
C ILE A 211 21.41 -48.26 -9.56
N LYS A 212 21.73 -48.32 -8.26
CA LYS A 212 22.87 -49.09 -7.76
C LYS A 212 22.72 -50.59 -7.94
N SER A 213 21.51 -51.14 -7.84
CA SER A 213 21.27 -52.57 -8.05
C SER A 213 21.45 -53.03 -9.52
N ILE A 214 21.32 -52.11 -10.48
CA ILE A 214 21.53 -52.36 -11.92
C ILE A 214 23.04 -52.29 -12.25
N GLU A 215 23.81 -51.47 -11.54
CA GLU A 215 25.25 -51.29 -11.79
C GLU A 215 26.08 -52.47 -11.16
N GLU A 216 25.52 -53.18 -10.17
CA GLU A 216 26.13 -54.34 -9.52
C GLU A 216 25.74 -55.70 -10.17
N SER A 217 24.90 -55.71 -11.25
CA SER A 217 24.50 -56.88 -12.01
C SER A 217 25.29 -57.00 -13.33
#